data_f050cbb92a69fca6af3460b9f1f2f942
#
_entry.id   f050cbb92a69fca6af3460b9f1f2f942
#
_cell.length_a   1.000
_cell.length_b   1.000
_cell.length_c   1.000
_cell.angle_alpha   90.00
_cell.angle_beta   90.00
_cell.angle_gamma   90.00
#
_symmetry.space_group_name_H-M   'P 1'
#
loop_
_entity.id
_entity.type
_entity.pdbx_description
1 polymer ?
#
loop_
_entity_poly.entity_id
_entity_poly.type
_entity_poly.pdbx_seq_one_letter_code
_entity_poly.pdbx_strand_id
1 'polypeptide(L)'
;VGQLLLIAIVILLVVGVVVLFQQRSGANTARTLDDAKADARQAIERLGGQVYMLVGDSPASKQALADASERLTAAGSQIDQAASPAQARLAKQTAIEGLYYIRAARTSMGMDPGPAIPELDGQRSAVAVTEDRAIEFEGRTVEASPKPSSATPNYYPGGRVAGRPVPAGWYSEPWWKPALVAGAWGVGSMLLFSSLFSGMAGVGYNAAAFESGAGDGSDPGTDGGGDYGDGGGDYGDGGGDAGGGDFGGGDFGGGDFGGGGFGDFGGGGDFGGF
;
A
#
# COMPACT_ATOMS: atom_id res chain seq x y z
N VAL A 1 57.26 -21.05 14.99
CA VAL A 1 56.12 -21.55 15.78
C VAL A 1 55.36 -20.39 16.41
N GLY A 2 56.00 -19.37 16.99
CA GLY A 2 55.34 -18.21 17.62
C GLY A 2 54.52 -17.35 16.69
N GLN A 3 54.95 -17.11 15.44
CA GLN A 3 54.20 -16.32 14.43
C GLN A 3 52.92 -17.01 13.99
N LEU A 4 52.93 -18.32 13.81
CA LEU A 4 51.73 -19.09 13.44
C LEU A 4 50.71 -19.09 14.56
N LEU A 5 51.16 -19.12 15.81
CA LEU A 5 50.28 -19.08 16.99
C LEU A 5 49.63 -17.70 17.14
N LEU A 6 50.36 -16.62 16.89
CA LEU A 6 49.83 -15.24 16.86
C LEU A 6 48.81 -15.05 15.77
N ILE A 7 49.04 -15.55 14.57
CA ILE A 7 48.05 -15.50 13.46
C ILE A 7 46.78 -16.28 13.82
N ALA A 8 46.89 -17.46 14.40
CA ALA A 8 45.77 -18.25 14.84
C ALA A 8 44.91 -17.52 15.89
N ILE A 9 45.55 -16.85 16.86
CA ILE A 9 44.83 -16.06 17.89
C ILE A 9 44.09 -14.87 17.25
N VAL A 10 44.73 -14.16 16.32
CA VAL A 10 44.09 -13.04 15.61
C VAL A 10 42.88 -13.51 14.80
N ILE A 11 42.99 -14.62 14.09
CA ILE A 11 41.87 -15.20 13.34
C ILE A 11 40.71 -15.57 14.28
N LEU A 12 40.98 -16.21 15.41
CA LEU A 12 39.96 -16.54 16.40
C LEU A 12 39.27 -15.31 16.99
N LEU A 13 40.00 -14.24 17.24
CA LEU A 13 39.46 -12.97 17.72
C LEU A 13 38.54 -12.33 16.66
N VAL A 14 39.01 -12.30 15.40
CA VAL A 14 38.17 -11.75 14.28
C VAL A 14 36.90 -12.56 14.09
N VAL A 15 36.98 -13.89 14.08
CA VAL A 15 35.81 -14.77 13.99
C VAL A 15 34.89 -14.54 15.18
N GLY A 16 35.40 -14.44 16.39
CA GLY A 16 34.61 -14.15 17.60
C GLY A 16 33.87 -12.80 17.50
N VAL A 17 34.54 -11.75 17.03
CA VAL A 17 33.92 -10.44 16.81
C VAL A 17 32.84 -10.52 15.75
N VAL A 18 33.07 -11.16 14.61
CA VAL A 18 32.09 -11.32 13.53
C VAL A 18 30.86 -12.07 14.01
N VAL A 19 31.03 -13.17 14.76
CA VAL A 19 29.92 -13.93 15.32
C VAL A 19 29.09 -13.09 16.30
N LEU A 20 29.74 -12.31 17.16
CA LEU A 20 29.06 -11.41 18.10
C LEU A 20 28.27 -10.30 17.35
N PHE A 21 28.82 -9.72 16.30
CA PHE A 21 28.12 -8.74 15.47
C PHE A 21 26.90 -9.37 14.77
N GLN A 22 27.03 -10.56 14.18
CA GLN A 22 25.93 -11.26 13.54
C GLN A 22 24.81 -11.61 14.53
N GLN A 23 25.12 -12.06 15.75
CA GLN A 23 24.13 -12.34 16.77
C GLN A 23 23.37 -11.08 17.21
N ARG A 24 24.07 -9.95 17.38
CA ARG A 24 23.43 -8.68 17.74
C ARG A 24 22.54 -8.14 16.62
N SER A 25 22.99 -8.22 15.37
CA SER A 25 22.19 -7.81 14.20
C SER A 25 20.93 -8.66 14.05
N GLY A 26 21.03 -9.97 14.24
CA GLY A 26 19.87 -10.87 14.19
C GLY A 26 18.83 -10.58 15.27
N ALA A 27 19.27 -10.32 16.51
CA ALA A 27 18.38 -9.98 17.63
C ALA A 27 17.65 -8.65 17.41
N ASN A 28 18.32 -7.64 16.84
CA ASN A 28 17.69 -6.36 16.53
C ASN A 28 16.68 -6.50 15.39
N THR A 29 17.00 -7.25 14.35
CA THR A 29 16.06 -7.51 13.24
C THR A 29 14.82 -8.27 13.70
N ALA A 30 14.97 -9.24 14.60
CA ALA A 30 13.84 -9.96 15.17
C ALA A 30 12.91 -9.02 15.96
N ARG A 31 13.46 -8.17 16.82
CA ARG A 31 12.67 -7.19 17.59
C ARG A 31 11.94 -6.22 16.68
N THR A 32 12.60 -5.65 15.68
CA THR A 32 11.96 -4.74 14.72
C THR A 32 10.87 -5.43 13.91
N LEU A 33 10.97 -6.72 13.62
CA LEU A 33 9.89 -7.49 13.00
C LEU A 33 8.71 -7.67 13.94
N ASP A 34 8.97 -8.03 15.20
CA ASP A 34 7.92 -8.23 16.20
C ASP A 34 7.15 -6.93 16.46
N ASP A 35 7.84 -5.80 16.59
CA ASP A 35 7.25 -4.47 16.74
C ASP A 35 6.40 -4.09 15.51
N ALA A 36 6.93 -4.28 14.31
CA ALA A 36 6.19 -4.03 13.07
C ALA A 36 4.94 -4.92 12.92
N LYS A 37 5.03 -6.19 13.37
CA LYS A 37 3.88 -7.10 13.41
C LYS A 37 2.83 -6.67 14.44
N ALA A 38 3.24 -6.21 15.61
CA ALA A 38 2.33 -5.71 16.64
C ALA A 38 1.55 -4.50 16.13
N ASP A 39 2.23 -3.54 15.52
CA ASP A 39 1.64 -2.35 14.90
C ASP A 39 0.63 -2.71 13.79
N ALA A 40 0.99 -3.66 12.92
CA ALA A 40 0.11 -4.10 11.85
C ALA A 40 -1.14 -4.80 12.41
N ARG A 41 -0.99 -5.69 13.41
CA ARG A 41 -2.13 -6.35 14.06
C ARG A 41 -3.08 -5.35 14.71
N GLN A 42 -2.58 -4.32 15.37
CA GLN A 42 -3.42 -3.27 15.93
C GLN A 42 -4.28 -2.58 14.86
N ALA A 43 -3.70 -2.28 13.69
CA ALA A 43 -4.46 -1.69 12.57
C ALA A 43 -5.51 -2.66 12.01
N ILE A 44 -5.16 -3.93 11.87
CA ILE A 44 -6.04 -5.01 11.38
C ILE A 44 -7.22 -5.22 12.36
N GLU A 45 -6.97 -5.30 13.66
CA GLU A 45 -8.00 -5.45 14.69
C GLU A 45 -8.95 -4.25 14.71
N ARG A 46 -8.40 -3.03 14.60
CA ARG A 46 -9.21 -1.81 14.49
C ARG A 46 -10.11 -1.84 13.26
N LEU A 47 -9.59 -2.28 12.10
CA LEU A 47 -10.36 -2.42 10.87
C LEU A 47 -11.44 -3.49 11.03
N GLY A 48 -11.09 -4.68 11.55
CA GLY A 48 -12.01 -5.78 11.78
C GLY A 48 -13.20 -5.37 12.65
N GLY A 49 -12.94 -4.71 13.77
CA GLY A 49 -13.99 -4.18 14.64
C GLY A 49 -14.96 -3.24 13.91
N GLN A 50 -14.47 -2.40 13.00
CA GLN A 50 -15.33 -1.48 12.23
C GLN A 50 -16.14 -2.21 11.15
N VAL A 51 -15.52 -3.15 10.43
CA VAL A 51 -16.19 -3.93 9.37
C VAL A 51 -17.38 -4.69 9.91
N TYR A 52 -17.24 -5.32 11.08
CA TYR A 52 -18.33 -6.13 11.66
C TYR A 52 -19.48 -5.32 12.28
N MET A 53 -19.23 -4.05 12.61
CA MET A 53 -20.24 -3.22 13.27
C MET A 53 -21.08 -2.36 12.32
N LEU A 54 -20.70 -2.25 11.05
CA LEU A 54 -21.35 -1.36 10.09
C LEU A 54 -22.21 -2.15 9.09
N VAL A 55 -23.38 -1.62 8.79
CA VAL A 55 -24.27 -2.14 7.76
C VAL A 55 -24.57 -1.03 6.78
N GLY A 56 -24.22 -1.22 5.51
CA GLY A 56 -24.44 -0.24 4.45
C GLY A 56 -25.91 -0.14 4.07
N ASP A 57 -26.40 1.08 3.88
CA ASP A 57 -27.79 1.41 3.50
C ASP A 57 -27.92 1.81 2.02
N SER A 58 -26.83 2.26 1.39
CA SER A 58 -26.77 2.72 0.01
C SER A 58 -25.81 1.87 -0.84
N PRO A 59 -25.86 1.93 -2.18
CA PRO A 59 -24.86 1.27 -3.04
C PRO A 59 -23.42 1.67 -2.68
N ALA A 60 -23.17 2.94 -2.42
CA ALA A 60 -21.88 3.47 -2.07
C ALA A 60 -21.36 2.94 -0.72
N SER A 61 -22.19 2.94 0.32
CA SER A 61 -21.80 2.40 1.64
C SER A 61 -21.57 0.88 1.59
N LYS A 62 -22.42 0.15 0.86
CA LYS A 62 -22.25 -1.30 0.69
C LYS A 62 -20.97 -1.65 -0.04
N GLN A 63 -20.67 -0.92 -1.13
CA GLN A 63 -19.43 -1.15 -1.89
C GLN A 63 -18.20 -0.80 -1.04
N ALA A 64 -18.21 0.33 -0.35
CA ALA A 64 -17.09 0.70 0.52
C ALA A 64 -16.87 -0.31 1.66
N LEU A 65 -17.93 -0.89 2.25
CA LEU A 65 -17.79 -1.96 3.25
C LEU A 65 -17.28 -3.26 2.65
N ALA A 66 -17.65 -3.59 1.42
CA ALA A 66 -17.12 -4.75 0.70
C ALA A 66 -15.61 -4.57 0.45
N ASP A 67 -15.18 -3.40 -0.03
CA ASP A 67 -13.77 -3.08 -0.24
C ASP A 67 -12.99 -3.08 1.10
N ALA A 68 -13.57 -2.58 2.19
CA ALA A 68 -12.98 -2.67 3.53
C ALA A 68 -12.77 -4.13 3.98
N SER A 69 -13.73 -5.01 3.72
CA SER A 69 -13.64 -6.44 4.03
C SER A 69 -12.57 -7.15 3.20
N GLU A 70 -12.44 -6.78 1.93
CA GLU A 70 -11.34 -7.24 1.07
C GLU A 70 -9.97 -6.87 1.66
N ARG A 71 -9.80 -5.59 2.07
CA ARG A 71 -8.55 -5.12 2.71
C ARG A 71 -8.28 -5.84 4.03
N LEU A 72 -9.30 -6.09 4.85
CA LEU A 72 -9.16 -6.85 6.09
C LEU A 72 -8.61 -8.25 5.83
N THR A 73 -9.19 -8.97 4.88
CA THR A 73 -8.75 -10.32 4.50
C THR A 73 -7.33 -10.29 3.94
N ALA A 74 -7.02 -9.35 3.06
CA ALA A 74 -5.68 -9.20 2.49
C ALA A 74 -4.63 -8.88 3.56
N ALA A 75 -4.90 -7.92 4.45
CA ALA A 75 -4.00 -7.54 5.53
C ALA A 75 -3.76 -8.70 6.51
N GLY A 76 -4.81 -9.48 6.83
CA GLY A 76 -4.68 -10.70 7.63
C GLY A 76 -3.74 -11.72 7.00
N SER A 77 -3.95 -12.04 5.72
CA SER A 77 -3.06 -12.96 5.00
C SER A 77 -1.61 -12.44 4.90
N GLN A 78 -1.43 -11.15 4.65
CA GLN A 78 -0.10 -10.54 4.56
C GLN A 78 0.66 -10.59 5.88
N ILE A 79 0.00 -10.31 7.03
CA ILE A 79 0.68 -10.33 8.33
C ILE A 79 1.04 -11.73 8.78
N ASP A 80 0.24 -12.73 8.44
CA ASP A 80 0.54 -14.13 8.75
C ASP A 80 1.77 -14.62 8.00
N GLN A 81 1.96 -14.17 6.76
CA GLN A 81 3.08 -14.52 5.91
C GLN A 81 4.31 -13.62 6.09
N ALA A 82 4.19 -12.53 6.87
CA ALA A 82 5.27 -11.56 7.01
C ALA A 82 6.50 -12.16 7.69
N ALA A 83 7.62 -12.22 6.96
CA ALA A 83 8.93 -12.66 7.43
C ALA A 83 9.93 -11.50 7.62
N SER A 84 9.55 -10.27 7.25
CA SER A 84 10.39 -9.08 7.38
C SER A 84 9.59 -7.88 7.91
N PRO A 85 10.27 -6.88 8.53
CA PRO A 85 9.60 -5.65 8.95
C PRO A 85 8.92 -4.91 7.79
N ALA A 86 9.48 -4.96 6.58
CA ALA A 86 8.90 -4.35 5.39
C ALA A 86 7.56 -5.01 5.02
N GLN A 87 7.48 -6.34 5.05
CA GLN A 87 6.23 -7.06 4.81
C GLN A 87 5.17 -6.78 5.87
N ALA A 88 5.56 -6.71 7.15
CA ALA A 88 4.64 -6.33 8.21
C ALA A 88 4.10 -4.89 8.04
N ARG A 89 4.95 -3.95 7.62
CA ARG A 89 4.49 -2.58 7.29
C ARG A 89 3.53 -2.56 6.11
N LEU A 90 3.75 -3.40 5.09
CA LEU A 90 2.82 -3.52 3.96
C LEU A 90 1.44 -4.01 4.44
N ALA A 91 1.38 -5.01 5.32
CA ALA A 91 0.13 -5.46 5.92
C ALA A 91 -0.58 -4.32 6.71
N LYS A 92 0.19 -3.51 7.45
CA LYS A 92 -0.32 -2.31 8.13
C LYS A 92 -0.92 -1.30 7.14
N GLN A 93 -0.23 -1.01 6.03
CA GLN A 93 -0.72 -0.09 4.99
C GLN A 93 -2.03 -0.60 4.37
N THR A 94 -2.13 -1.89 4.09
CA THR A 94 -3.37 -2.52 3.60
C THR A 94 -4.52 -2.37 4.59
N ALA A 95 -4.27 -2.53 5.90
CA ALA A 95 -5.27 -2.30 6.93
C ALA A 95 -5.68 -0.82 7.04
N ILE A 96 -4.73 0.11 6.92
CA ILE A 96 -5.00 1.55 6.89
C ILE A 96 -5.87 1.91 5.69
N GLU A 97 -5.59 1.36 4.51
CA GLU A 97 -6.44 1.52 3.33
C GLU A 97 -7.88 1.06 3.61
N GLY A 98 -8.04 -0.09 4.26
CA GLY A 98 -9.34 -0.59 4.72
C GLY A 98 -10.08 0.40 5.63
N LEU A 99 -9.38 1.09 6.52
CA LEU A 99 -9.96 2.13 7.38
C LEU A 99 -10.45 3.34 6.59
N TYR A 100 -9.82 3.71 5.48
CA TYR A 100 -10.32 4.74 4.56
C TYR A 100 -11.63 4.34 3.91
N TYR A 101 -11.81 3.07 3.52
CA TYR A 101 -13.09 2.56 3.03
C TYR A 101 -14.17 2.58 4.13
N ILE A 102 -13.84 2.26 5.37
CA ILE A 102 -14.75 2.44 6.52
C ILE A 102 -15.17 3.89 6.67
N ARG A 103 -14.23 4.84 6.61
CA ARG A 103 -14.52 6.27 6.66
C ARG A 103 -15.44 6.71 5.52
N ALA A 104 -15.20 6.22 4.31
CA ALA A 104 -16.03 6.48 3.14
C ALA A 104 -17.47 5.93 3.33
N ALA A 105 -17.60 4.70 3.82
CA ALA A 105 -18.90 4.11 4.14
C ALA A 105 -19.67 4.94 5.18
N ARG A 106 -19.02 5.32 6.29
CA ARG A 106 -19.62 6.17 7.33
C ARG A 106 -20.09 7.52 6.76
N THR A 107 -19.22 8.17 5.98
CA THR A 107 -19.55 9.46 5.35
C THR A 107 -20.73 9.33 4.38
N SER A 108 -20.80 8.26 3.58
CA SER A 108 -21.89 8.03 2.65
C SER A 108 -23.23 7.72 3.35
N MET A 109 -23.20 7.25 4.58
CA MET A 109 -24.38 7.05 5.47
C MET A 109 -24.72 8.29 6.31
N GLY A 110 -24.01 9.42 6.14
CA GLY A 110 -24.20 10.64 6.95
C GLY A 110 -23.73 10.51 8.40
N MET A 111 -22.92 9.48 8.71
CA MET A 111 -22.37 9.26 10.03
C MET A 111 -21.08 10.09 10.24
N ASP A 112 -20.67 10.25 11.51
CA ASP A 112 -19.36 10.78 11.82
C ASP A 112 -18.26 9.95 11.15
N PRO A 113 -17.31 10.56 10.41
CA PRO A 113 -16.27 9.82 9.67
C PRO A 113 -15.29 9.07 10.59
N GLY A 114 -15.31 9.33 11.87
CA GLY A 114 -14.43 8.73 12.87
C GLY A 114 -13.09 9.46 13.02
N PRO A 115 -12.20 8.90 13.84
CA PRO A 115 -10.90 9.53 14.14
C PRO A 115 -10.01 9.60 12.91
N ALA A 116 -9.02 10.49 12.95
CA ALA A 116 -8.02 10.64 11.88
C ALA A 116 -7.33 9.30 11.59
N ILE A 117 -7.05 9.09 10.31
CA ILE A 117 -6.36 7.92 9.77
C ILE A 117 -5.01 8.41 9.24
N PRO A 118 -3.91 7.69 9.50
CA PRO A 118 -2.61 8.01 8.91
C PRO A 118 -2.70 8.04 7.38
N GLU A 119 -1.95 8.92 6.74
CA GLU A 119 -1.89 9.01 5.29
C GLU A 119 -1.32 7.73 4.67
N LEU A 120 -1.84 7.37 3.51
CA LEU A 120 -1.29 6.29 2.68
C LEU A 120 -0.12 6.82 1.85
N ASP A 121 0.79 5.92 1.49
CA ASP A 121 1.90 6.25 0.61
C ASP A 121 1.41 6.79 -0.74
N GLY A 122 1.95 7.93 -1.15
CA GLY A 122 1.57 8.61 -2.39
C GLY A 122 0.21 9.30 -2.38
N GLN A 123 -0.53 9.32 -1.26
CA GLN A 123 -1.86 9.93 -1.19
C GLN A 123 -1.84 11.43 -1.45
N ARG A 124 -0.83 12.15 -0.94
CA ARG A 124 -0.67 13.59 -1.21
C ARG A 124 -0.42 13.91 -2.69
N SER A 125 0.41 13.10 -3.36
CA SER A 125 0.71 13.29 -4.77
C SER A 125 -0.43 12.86 -5.68
N ALA A 126 -1.29 11.94 -5.22
CA ALA A 126 -2.44 11.46 -5.97
C ALA A 126 -3.61 12.46 -5.98
N VAL A 127 -3.60 13.46 -5.10
CA VAL A 127 -4.64 14.50 -4.95
C VAL A 127 -6.05 13.92 -4.82
N ALA A 128 -7.10 14.69 -5.12
CA ALA A 128 -8.48 14.22 -5.04
C ALA A 128 -9.30 14.75 -6.22
N VAL A 129 -10.37 14.02 -6.54
CA VAL A 129 -11.42 14.49 -7.45
C VAL A 129 -12.10 15.69 -6.83
N THR A 130 -12.17 16.80 -7.57
CA THR A 130 -12.69 18.09 -7.09
C THR A 130 -14.03 18.49 -7.69
N GLU A 131 -14.43 17.85 -8.80
CA GLU A 131 -15.68 18.13 -9.52
C GLU A 131 -16.29 16.83 -10.08
N ASP A 132 -17.59 16.86 -10.33
CA ASP A 132 -18.26 15.76 -11.03
C ASP A 132 -17.84 15.76 -12.50
N ARG A 133 -17.45 14.59 -12.99
CA ARG A 133 -17.07 14.41 -14.39
C ARG A 133 -17.61 13.11 -14.94
N ALA A 134 -18.14 13.16 -16.15
CA ALA A 134 -18.58 12.00 -16.91
C ALA A 134 -17.94 12.05 -18.31
N ILE A 135 -17.43 10.92 -18.76
CA ILE A 135 -16.83 10.75 -20.08
C ILE A 135 -17.38 9.47 -20.74
N GLU A 136 -17.43 9.49 -22.08
CA GLU A 136 -17.64 8.27 -22.86
C GLU A 136 -16.31 7.62 -23.18
N PHE A 137 -16.09 6.39 -22.72
CA PHE A 137 -14.88 5.63 -22.94
C PHE A 137 -15.18 4.19 -23.33
N GLU A 138 -14.74 3.77 -24.51
CA GLU A 138 -14.96 2.44 -25.06
C GLU A 138 -16.44 2.01 -25.02
N GLY A 139 -17.36 2.94 -25.34
CA GLY A 139 -18.80 2.68 -25.42
C GLY A 139 -19.51 2.58 -24.07
N ARG A 140 -18.89 3.01 -22.99
CA ARG A 140 -19.48 3.10 -21.66
C ARG A 140 -19.21 4.46 -21.04
N THR A 141 -20.11 4.93 -20.18
CA THR A 141 -19.93 6.16 -19.43
C THR A 141 -19.12 5.88 -18.18
N VAL A 142 -17.98 6.54 -18.04
CA VAL A 142 -17.13 6.50 -16.83
C VAL A 142 -17.25 7.82 -16.09
N GLU A 143 -17.59 7.75 -14.81
CA GLU A 143 -17.84 8.92 -13.98
C GLU A 143 -16.86 8.98 -12.79
N ALA A 144 -16.51 10.21 -12.39
CA ALA A 144 -15.78 10.53 -11.16
C ALA A 144 -16.48 11.66 -10.41
N SER A 145 -16.50 11.57 -9.08
CA SER A 145 -17.17 12.55 -8.21
C SER A 145 -16.42 12.73 -6.89
N PRO A 146 -16.40 13.92 -6.30
CA PRO A 146 -15.94 14.12 -4.92
C PRO A 146 -16.93 13.56 -3.87
N LYS A 147 -18.16 13.21 -4.28
CA LYS A 147 -19.23 12.77 -3.39
C LYS A 147 -19.78 11.41 -3.81
N PRO A 148 -20.24 10.59 -2.83
CA PRO A 148 -20.89 9.31 -3.12
C PRO A 148 -22.24 9.50 -3.82
N SER A 149 -22.54 8.64 -4.78
CA SER A 149 -23.84 8.56 -5.43
C SER A 149 -24.16 7.11 -5.84
N SER A 150 -25.38 6.88 -6.34
CA SER A 150 -25.71 5.58 -6.94
C SER A 150 -24.98 5.35 -8.27
N ALA A 151 -24.60 6.42 -8.97
CA ALA A 151 -23.82 6.36 -10.22
C ALA A 151 -22.32 6.17 -9.96
N THR A 152 -21.83 6.66 -8.84
CA THR A 152 -20.41 6.58 -8.44
C THR A 152 -20.24 5.87 -7.09
N PRO A 153 -20.54 4.57 -6.99
CA PRO A 153 -20.51 3.84 -5.72
C PRO A 153 -19.10 3.39 -5.28
N ASN A 154 -18.12 3.40 -6.19
CA ASN A 154 -16.78 2.87 -5.93
C ASN A 154 -15.87 3.96 -5.39
N TYR A 155 -15.47 3.86 -4.13
CA TYR A 155 -14.51 4.79 -3.51
C TYR A 155 -13.08 4.34 -3.73
N TYR A 156 -12.18 5.30 -3.92
CA TYR A 156 -10.75 5.09 -3.81
C TYR A 156 -10.14 6.16 -2.88
N PRO A 157 -9.29 5.78 -1.91
CA PRO A 157 -8.76 6.74 -0.93
C PRO A 157 -7.67 7.68 -1.48
N GLY A 158 -7.27 7.49 -2.72
CA GLY A 158 -6.11 8.15 -3.29
C GLY A 158 -4.82 7.42 -2.92
N GLY A 159 -3.84 7.51 -3.80
CA GLY A 159 -2.54 6.86 -3.60
C GLY A 159 -1.99 6.29 -4.89
N ARG A 160 -1.06 5.35 -4.75
CA ARG A 160 -0.39 4.74 -5.90
C ARG A 160 -0.93 3.34 -6.19
N VAL A 161 -1.23 3.09 -7.44
CA VAL A 161 -1.58 1.76 -7.94
C VAL A 161 -0.58 1.38 -9.03
N ALA A 162 0.14 0.29 -8.84
CA ALA A 162 1.18 -0.17 -9.76
C ALA A 162 2.11 1.00 -10.23
N GLY A 163 2.59 1.77 -9.24
CA GLY A 163 3.51 2.88 -9.46
C GLY A 163 2.90 4.20 -9.94
N ARG A 164 1.61 4.26 -10.27
CA ARG A 164 0.96 5.46 -10.81
C ARG A 164 -0.05 6.06 -9.85
N PRO A 165 -0.14 7.39 -9.75
CA PRO A 165 -1.07 8.06 -8.87
C PRO A 165 -2.51 7.91 -9.36
N VAL A 166 -3.43 7.60 -8.45
CA VAL A 166 -4.87 7.56 -8.68
C VAL A 166 -5.53 8.51 -7.69
N PRO A 167 -6.31 9.51 -8.13
CA PRO A 167 -6.95 10.48 -7.26
C PRO A 167 -7.92 9.87 -6.27
N ALA A 168 -8.02 10.46 -5.06
CA ALA A 168 -9.06 10.13 -4.11
C ALA A 168 -10.43 10.57 -4.63
N GLY A 169 -11.44 9.71 -4.56
CA GLY A 169 -12.78 10.06 -5.02
C GLY A 169 -13.71 8.88 -5.17
N TRP A 170 -14.88 9.16 -5.72
CA TRP A 170 -15.92 8.19 -6.01
C TRP A 170 -16.05 8.00 -7.52
N TYR A 171 -16.20 6.76 -7.96
CA TYR A 171 -16.17 6.40 -9.36
C TYR A 171 -17.33 5.48 -9.73
N SER A 172 -17.80 5.55 -10.98
CA SER A 172 -18.81 4.63 -11.49
C SER A 172 -18.30 3.20 -11.58
N GLU A 173 -17.00 3.03 -11.87
CA GLU A 173 -16.33 1.74 -11.94
C GLU A 173 -14.93 1.80 -11.32
N PRO A 174 -14.41 0.71 -10.73
CA PRO A 174 -13.07 0.68 -10.13
C PRO A 174 -12.00 0.43 -11.21
N TRP A 175 -11.81 1.38 -12.13
CA TRP A 175 -10.91 1.28 -13.30
C TRP A 175 -9.44 1.03 -12.93
N TRP A 176 -9.06 1.28 -11.69
CA TRP A 176 -7.70 0.98 -11.16
C TRP A 176 -7.54 -0.45 -10.63
N LYS A 177 -8.65 -1.17 -10.31
CA LYS A 177 -8.59 -2.53 -9.74
C LYS A 177 -7.83 -3.53 -10.61
N PRO A 178 -7.97 -3.57 -11.93
CA PRO A 178 -7.17 -4.46 -12.77
C PRO A 178 -5.66 -4.24 -12.60
N ALA A 179 -5.21 -2.98 -12.51
CA ALA A 179 -3.80 -2.66 -12.29
C ALA A 179 -3.33 -3.02 -10.87
N LEU A 180 -4.21 -2.89 -9.88
CA LEU A 180 -3.92 -3.30 -8.50
C LEU A 180 -3.69 -4.81 -8.39
N VAL A 181 -4.47 -5.61 -9.12
CA VAL A 181 -4.37 -7.08 -9.12
C VAL A 181 -3.20 -7.56 -9.97
N ALA A 182 -3.06 -7.00 -11.17
CA ALA A 182 -2.02 -7.42 -12.12
C ALA A 182 -0.61 -6.85 -11.80
N GLY A 183 -0.53 -5.83 -10.94
CA GLY A 183 0.72 -5.10 -10.69
C GLY A 183 1.20 -4.26 -11.87
N ALA A 184 0.39 -4.13 -12.94
CA ALA A 184 0.71 -3.38 -14.15
C ALA A 184 -0.55 -2.76 -14.76
N TRP A 185 -0.37 -1.63 -15.44
CA TRP A 185 -1.44 -0.94 -16.14
C TRP A 185 -1.65 -1.48 -17.55
N GLY A 186 -2.90 -1.70 -17.92
CA GLY A 186 -3.29 -2.12 -19.26
C GLY A 186 -3.18 -1.00 -20.29
N VAL A 187 -3.24 -1.39 -21.57
CA VAL A 187 -3.33 -0.46 -22.70
C VAL A 187 -4.63 0.36 -22.58
N GLY A 188 -4.55 1.65 -22.80
CA GLY A 188 -5.73 2.55 -22.70
C GLY A 188 -5.92 3.23 -21.35
N SER A 189 -5.28 2.77 -20.28
CA SER A 189 -5.37 3.41 -18.96
C SER A 189 -4.94 4.88 -18.96
N MET A 190 -3.95 5.24 -19.78
CA MET A 190 -3.52 6.62 -19.98
C MET A 190 -4.60 7.48 -20.64
N LEU A 191 -5.28 6.95 -21.66
CA LEU A 191 -6.36 7.64 -22.35
C LEU A 191 -7.55 7.87 -21.42
N LEU A 192 -7.94 6.84 -20.66
CA LEU A 192 -9.00 6.95 -19.65
C LEU A 192 -8.64 8.01 -18.60
N PHE A 193 -7.43 7.93 -18.05
CA PHE A 193 -6.93 8.88 -17.06
C PHE A 193 -6.95 10.31 -17.63
N SER A 194 -6.40 10.51 -18.83
CA SER A 194 -6.37 11.81 -19.51
C SER A 194 -7.78 12.36 -19.73
N SER A 195 -8.70 11.54 -20.25
CA SER A 195 -10.07 11.97 -20.52
C SER A 195 -10.83 12.31 -19.23
N LEU A 196 -10.61 11.56 -18.16
CA LEU A 196 -11.33 11.74 -16.90
C LEU A 196 -10.80 12.93 -16.08
N PHE A 197 -9.50 13.19 -16.10
CA PHE A 197 -8.86 14.18 -15.22
C PHE A 197 -8.27 15.40 -15.93
N SER A 198 -8.24 15.45 -17.26
CA SER A 198 -7.70 16.61 -17.98
C SER A 198 -8.44 17.89 -17.62
N GLY A 199 -7.67 18.89 -17.18
CA GLY A 199 -8.21 20.21 -16.79
C GLY A 199 -9.00 20.20 -15.47
N MET A 200 -9.02 19.11 -14.71
CA MET A 200 -9.64 19.09 -13.38
C MET A 200 -8.80 19.89 -12.40
N ALA A 201 -9.43 20.86 -11.71
CA ALA A 201 -8.76 21.69 -10.72
C ALA A 201 -8.19 20.83 -9.58
N GLY A 202 -6.93 21.08 -9.20
CA GLY A 202 -6.26 20.32 -8.13
C GLY A 202 -5.59 19.02 -8.59
N VAL A 203 -5.87 18.52 -9.80
CA VAL A 203 -5.15 17.40 -10.41
C VAL A 203 -4.02 17.96 -11.25
N GLY A 204 -2.85 18.15 -10.63
CA GLY A 204 -1.71 18.85 -11.22
C GLY A 204 -0.87 18.05 -12.21
N TYR A 205 -1.17 16.78 -12.45
CA TYR A 205 -0.43 15.93 -13.38
C TYR A 205 -1.29 15.56 -14.59
N ASN A 206 -0.65 15.49 -15.75
CA ASN A 206 -1.27 15.13 -17.02
C ASN A 206 -1.07 13.64 -17.35
N ALA A 207 -1.60 13.20 -18.50
CA ALA A 207 -1.48 11.81 -18.95
C ALA A 207 -0.02 11.31 -19.03
N ALA A 208 0.91 12.12 -19.47
CA ALA A 208 2.34 11.74 -19.55
C ALA A 208 2.95 11.57 -18.14
N ALA A 209 2.60 12.45 -17.20
CA ALA A 209 3.01 12.33 -15.81
C ALA A 209 2.39 11.07 -15.14
N PHE A 210 1.14 10.74 -15.46
CA PHE A 210 0.52 9.49 -15.02
C PHE A 210 1.26 8.27 -15.56
N GLU A 211 1.62 8.26 -16.84
CA GLU A 211 2.29 7.12 -17.47
C GLU A 211 3.73 6.94 -16.96
N SER A 212 4.43 8.03 -16.73
CA SER A 212 5.80 8.00 -16.18
C SER A 212 5.87 7.69 -14.69
N GLY A 213 4.72 7.64 -13.99
CA GLY A 213 4.68 7.51 -12.54
C GLY A 213 5.11 8.78 -11.81
N ALA A 214 5.27 9.92 -12.51
CA ALA A 214 5.64 11.19 -11.90
C ALA A 214 4.60 11.61 -10.85
N GLY A 215 5.06 12.17 -9.75
CA GLY A 215 4.23 12.43 -8.59
C GLY A 215 4.26 11.32 -7.54
N ASP A 216 5.11 10.32 -7.73
CA ASP A 216 5.30 9.20 -6.81
C ASP A 216 6.21 9.48 -5.61
N GLY A 217 6.69 10.72 -5.47
CA GLY A 217 7.65 11.09 -4.43
C GLY A 217 9.09 10.69 -4.73
N SER A 218 9.36 10.08 -5.89
CA SER A 218 10.72 9.78 -6.35
C SER A 218 11.34 10.90 -7.19
N ASP A 219 10.65 12.03 -7.37
CA ASP A 219 11.22 13.24 -7.95
C ASP A 219 12.32 13.78 -7.03
N PRO A 220 13.57 13.92 -7.50
CA PRO A 220 14.69 14.40 -6.68
C PRO A 220 14.57 15.85 -6.19
N GLY A 221 13.40 16.48 -6.35
CA GLY A 221 13.09 17.84 -5.90
C GLY A 221 11.97 17.97 -4.88
N THR A 222 11.30 16.87 -4.49
CA THR A 222 10.23 16.89 -3.50
C THR A 222 10.58 15.99 -2.32
N ASP A 223 11.72 16.25 -1.69
CA ASP A 223 12.03 15.72 -0.36
C ASP A 223 11.05 16.29 0.67
N GLY A 224 9.84 15.77 0.66
CA GLY A 224 8.95 15.78 1.81
C GLY A 224 9.42 14.67 2.75
N GLY A 225 10.57 14.85 3.41
CA GLY A 225 11.05 13.98 4.45
C GLY A 225 9.96 13.75 5.48
N GLY A 226 9.40 12.54 5.49
CA GLY A 226 8.67 12.03 6.64
C GLY A 226 9.68 11.78 7.74
N ASP A 227 9.97 12.84 8.51
CA ASP A 227 10.70 12.79 9.77
C ASP A 227 9.85 11.96 10.75
N TYR A 228 10.13 10.67 10.80
CA TYR A 228 9.75 9.88 11.94
C TYR A 228 10.76 10.21 13.04
N GLY A 229 10.49 11.29 13.77
CA GLY A 229 11.22 11.68 14.94
C GLY A 229 11.27 10.54 15.95
N ASP A 230 12.34 9.76 15.88
CA ASP A 230 12.78 8.94 16.99
C ASP A 230 13.60 9.87 17.91
N GLY A 231 12.96 10.30 18.98
CA GLY A 231 13.57 11.02 20.05
C GLY A 231 14.46 10.08 20.86
N GLY A 232 15.78 10.30 20.82
CA GLY A 232 16.62 9.63 21.80
C GLY A 232 18.12 9.61 21.49
N GLY A 233 18.89 10.51 22.12
CA GLY A 233 20.26 10.18 22.54
C GLY A 233 21.39 10.76 21.71
N ASP A 234 21.73 11.96 22.07
CA ASP A 234 23.05 12.58 21.99
C ASP A 234 24.16 11.63 22.45
N TYR A 235 25.11 11.27 21.58
CA TYR A 235 26.51 10.98 21.92
C TYR A 235 27.42 11.39 20.75
N GLY A 236 28.27 12.31 21.05
CA GLY A 236 29.19 12.98 20.18
C GLY A 236 30.37 12.14 19.63
N ASP A 237 30.96 12.79 18.66
CA ASP A 237 32.39 12.86 18.31
C ASP A 237 33.08 11.61 17.74
N GLY A 238 33.72 11.80 16.60
CA GLY A 238 34.76 10.90 16.09
C GLY A 238 34.83 10.83 14.56
N GLY A 239 35.57 11.75 13.96
CA GLY A 239 35.88 11.80 12.53
C GLY A 239 36.54 10.53 11.98
N GLY A 240 36.40 10.30 10.68
CA GLY A 240 37.08 9.22 9.96
C GLY A 240 36.67 9.19 8.49
N ASP A 241 37.44 9.91 7.71
CA ASP A 241 37.54 9.89 6.25
C ASP A 241 37.91 8.51 5.74
N ALA A 242 37.21 7.95 4.76
CA ALA A 242 37.78 7.14 3.69
C ALA A 242 36.76 6.34 2.84
N GLY A 243 36.82 6.54 1.53
CA GLY A 243 36.91 5.44 0.59
C GLY A 243 35.60 4.94 -0.05
N GLY A 244 35.44 5.26 -1.33
CA GLY A 244 34.44 4.74 -2.24
C GLY A 244 34.39 3.20 -2.28
N GLY A 245 33.20 2.69 -2.42
CA GLY A 245 32.89 1.31 -2.70
C GLY A 245 31.70 1.23 -3.65
N ASP A 246 32.05 1.03 -4.91
CA ASP A 246 31.18 0.66 -6.03
C ASP A 246 30.46 -0.66 -5.70
N PHE A 247 29.14 -0.66 -5.56
CA PHE A 247 28.36 -1.88 -5.46
C PHE A 247 27.39 -1.98 -6.63
N GLY A 248 27.84 -2.84 -7.55
CA GLY A 248 27.15 -3.30 -8.72
C GLY A 248 25.74 -3.81 -8.46
N GLY A 249 24.95 -3.70 -9.51
CA GLY A 249 23.55 -4.07 -9.58
C GLY A 249 23.28 -5.52 -9.15
N GLY A 250 22.36 -5.67 -8.22
CA GLY A 250 21.72 -6.93 -7.88
C GLY A 250 20.44 -7.09 -8.68
N ASP A 251 20.51 -7.98 -9.66
CA ASP A 251 19.41 -8.47 -10.46
C ASP A 251 18.41 -9.22 -9.56
N PHE A 252 17.24 -8.64 -9.31
CA PHE A 252 16.16 -9.33 -8.62
C PHE A 252 15.34 -10.10 -9.63
N GLY A 253 15.75 -11.35 -9.82
CA GLY A 253 15.02 -12.34 -10.60
C GLY A 253 13.58 -12.48 -10.12
N GLY A 254 12.65 -12.45 -11.10
CA GLY A 254 11.23 -12.59 -10.90
C GLY A 254 10.87 -13.91 -10.22
N GLY A 255 10.21 -13.82 -9.07
CA GLY A 255 9.53 -14.93 -8.43
C GLY A 255 8.22 -15.20 -9.15
N ASP A 256 8.16 -16.33 -9.80
CA ASP A 256 7.01 -16.92 -10.45
C ASP A 256 5.94 -17.23 -9.40
N PHE A 257 4.89 -16.42 -9.29
CA PHE A 257 3.71 -16.74 -8.50
C PHE A 257 2.74 -17.55 -9.37
N GLY A 258 2.92 -18.86 -9.30
CA GLY A 258 2.06 -19.86 -9.93
C GLY A 258 0.59 -19.60 -9.65
N GLY A 259 -0.20 -19.49 -10.71
CA GLY A 259 -1.64 -19.31 -10.68
C GLY A 259 -2.34 -20.46 -9.97
N GLY A 260 -2.97 -20.15 -8.83
CA GLY A 260 -3.99 -20.99 -8.20
C GLY A 260 -5.32 -20.77 -8.90
N GLY A 261 -5.75 -21.76 -9.70
CA GLY A 261 -7.04 -21.74 -10.38
C GLY A 261 -8.18 -21.66 -9.36
N PHE A 262 -9.06 -20.68 -9.54
CA PHE A 262 -10.35 -20.65 -8.87
C PHE A 262 -11.24 -21.70 -9.51
N GLY A 263 -11.47 -22.81 -8.78
CA GLY A 263 -12.36 -23.88 -9.15
C GLY A 263 -13.79 -23.38 -9.31
N ASP A 264 -14.34 -23.82 -10.41
CA ASP A 264 -15.71 -23.83 -10.85
C ASP A 264 -16.67 -24.22 -9.70
N PHE A 265 -17.51 -23.29 -9.21
CA PHE A 265 -18.67 -23.58 -8.40
C PHE A 265 -19.92 -23.65 -9.29
N GLY A 266 -19.95 -24.67 -10.14
CA GLY A 266 -21.17 -25.15 -10.78
C GLY A 266 -21.84 -26.16 -9.83
N GLY A 267 -22.83 -25.74 -9.06
CA GLY A 267 -23.68 -26.61 -8.25
C GLY A 267 -25.14 -26.25 -8.47
N GLY A 268 -25.76 -26.76 -9.52
CA GLY A 268 -27.20 -26.78 -9.69
C GLY A 268 -27.84 -27.64 -8.58
N GLY A 269 -28.61 -27.02 -7.69
CA GLY A 269 -29.48 -27.65 -6.73
C GLY A 269 -30.93 -27.52 -7.20
N ASP A 270 -31.40 -28.53 -7.86
CA ASP A 270 -32.80 -28.80 -8.16
C ASP A 270 -33.53 -29.09 -6.84
N PHE A 271 -34.52 -28.27 -6.45
CA PHE A 271 -35.48 -28.61 -5.42
C PHE A 271 -36.86 -28.61 -6.04
N GLY A 272 -37.23 -29.78 -6.56
CA GLY A 272 -38.60 -30.12 -6.84
C GLY A 272 -39.34 -30.58 -5.58
N GLY A 273 -40.51 -30.08 -5.37
CA GLY A 273 -41.71 -30.74 -4.88
C GLY A 273 -41.87 -30.98 -3.38
N PHE A 274 -42.72 -30.28 -2.71
CA PHE A 274 -44.03 -30.65 -2.16
C PHE A 274 -44.71 -29.40 -1.64
#